data_8328071213a50a7bc11beb4e4cac2f96
#
_entry.id   8328071213a50a7bc11beb4e4cac2f96
#
_cell.length_a   1.000
_cell.length_b   1.000
_cell.length_c   1.000
_cell.angle_alpha   90.00
_cell.angle_beta   90.00
_cell.angle_gamma   90.00
#
_symmetry.space_group_name_H-M   'P 1'
#
loop_
_entity.id
_entity.type
_entity.pdbx_description
1 polymer ?
#
loop_
_entity_poly.entity_id
_entity_poly.type
_entity_poly.pdbx_seq_one_letter_code
_entity_poly.pdbx_strand_id
1 'polypeptide(L)'
;MLWGLRPLEPRATYGLAVDQIKRQIHAGLLLPEERLPAERQLSDSFGISRVTLREALRVLEESEYIHVRRGAQGGPFVSDADRLSTLALRRISRAPAATMRVTEYLTITLTAAAGFAAERRNPADLKRLREALSLMSAANDGPLRKQAETLFLLAVSDASRNPLLARGVEDALAELFLPYRNFAPSPLSAVEPYSALLAAIEGENHARATTAMEALNQTLWGKIREITRSAA
;
A
#
# COMPACT_ATOMS: atom_id res chain seq x y z
N MET A 1 9.46 -31.96 -16.95
CA MET A 1 9.06 -30.90 -16.03
C MET A 1 8.39 -29.81 -16.86
N LEU A 2 7.08 -29.61 -16.72
CA LEU A 2 6.35 -28.57 -17.48
C LEU A 2 6.66 -27.21 -16.87
N TRP A 3 7.45 -26.39 -17.53
CA TRP A 3 7.87 -25.09 -17.08
C TRP A 3 6.64 -24.16 -16.92
N GLY A 4 6.46 -23.55 -15.76
CA GLY A 4 5.40 -22.55 -15.50
C GLY A 4 4.05 -23.11 -15.06
N LEU A 5 3.80 -24.42 -15.09
CA LEU A 5 2.57 -24.99 -14.55
C LEU A 5 2.70 -25.17 -13.03
N ARG A 6 1.81 -24.54 -12.28
CA ARG A 6 1.67 -24.70 -10.83
C ARG A 6 0.29 -25.31 -10.54
N PRO A 7 0.16 -26.11 -9.46
CA PRO A 7 -1.16 -26.54 -9.00
C PRO A 7 -2.10 -25.34 -8.82
N LEU A 8 -3.32 -25.47 -9.32
CA LEU A 8 -4.36 -24.49 -9.08
C LEU A 8 -4.93 -24.74 -7.67
N GLU A 9 -4.76 -23.78 -6.76
CA GLU A 9 -5.49 -23.81 -5.49
C GLU A 9 -6.92 -23.33 -5.74
N PRO A 10 -7.95 -24.13 -5.41
CA PRO A 10 -9.33 -23.70 -5.50
C PRO A 10 -9.58 -22.65 -4.41
N ARG A 11 -9.41 -21.39 -4.74
CA ARG A 11 -9.82 -20.28 -3.85
C ARG A 11 -11.32 -20.08 -4.01
N ALA A 12 -12.05 -20.25 -2.93
CA ALA A 12 -13.46 -19.86 -2.92
C ALA A 12 -13.59 -18.35 -3.26
N THR A 13 -14.62 -17.97 -3.99
CA THR A 13 -14.84 -16.59 -4.48
C THR A 13 -14.80 -15.55 -3.35
N TYR A 14 -15.28 -15.91 -2.14
CA TYR A 14 -15.16 -15.03 -0.98
C TYR A 14 -13.71 -14.77 -0.56
N GLY A 15 -12.80 -15.72 -0.74
CA GLY A 15 -11.38 -15.56 -0.45
C GLY A 15 -10.72 -14.46 -1.29
N LEU A 16 -11.12 -14.32 -2.56
CA LEU A 16 -10.64 -13.24 -3.42
C LEU A 16 -11.12 -11.86 -2.92
N ALA A 17 -12.36 -11.76 -2.43
CA ALA A 17 -12.86 -10.53 -1.83
C ALA A 17 -12.14 -10.18 -0.52
N VAL A 18 -11.87 -11.19 0.34
CA VAL A 18 -11.05 -11.03 1.55
C VAL A 18 -9.67 -10.50 1.19
N ASP A 19 -8.99 -11.12 0.22
CA ASP A 19 -7.66 -10.72 -0.21
C ASP A 19 -7.65 -9.29 -0.75
N GLN A 20 -8.62 -8.90 -1.58
CA GLN A 20 -8.72 -7.54 -2.11
C GLN A 20 -8.90 -6.49 -1.01
N ILE A 21 -9.80 -6.71 -0.05
CA ILE A 21 -10.01 -5.77 1.06
C ILE A 21 -8.74 -5.68 1.94
N LYS A 22 -8.12 -6.83 2.27
CA LYS A 22 -6.85 -6.85 3.02
C LYS A 22 -5.76 -6.07 2.30
N ARG A 23 -5.63 -6.21 0.98
CA ARG A 23 -4.65 -5.47 0.17
C ARG A 23 -4.80 -3.96 0.30
N GLN A 24 -6.05 -3.45 0.27
CA GLN A 24 -6.32 -2.02 0.44
C GLN A 24 -5.97 -1.53 1.86
N ILE A 25 -6.25 -2.34 2.89
CA ILE A 25 -5.89 -2.05 4.29
C ILE A 25 -4.36 -2.09 4.46
N HIS A 26 -3.68 -3.11 3.92
CA HIS A 26 -2.23 -3.25 4.02
C HIS A 26 -1.49 -2.08 3.36
N ALA A 27 -1.93 -1.66 2.19
CA ALA A 27 -1.39 -0.50 1.49
C ALA A 27 -1.75 0.84 2.17
N GLY A 28 -2.69 0.85 3.12
CA GLY A 28 -3.15 2.07 3.80
C GLY A 28 -4.12 2.89 2.95
N LEU A 29 -4.71 2.32 1.90
CA LEU A 29 -5.70 2.98 1.04
C LEU A 29 -7.10 2.97 1.67
N LEU A 30 -7.42 1.94 2.47
CA LEU A 30 -8.52 1.95 3.43
C LEU A 30 -7.94 2.30 4.81
N LEU A 31 -8.41 3.40 5.37
CA LEU A 31 -7.91 3.93 6.63
C LEU A 31 -8.48 3.19 7.86
N PRO A 32 -7.75 3.13 8.97
CA PRO A 32 -8.30 2.68 10.25
C PRO A 32 -9.58 3.46 10.61
N GLU A 33 -10.55 2.77 11.19
CA GLU A 33 -11.87 3.32 11.54
C GLU A 33 -12.72 3.79 10.35
N GLU A 34 -12.25 3.63 9.12
CA GLU A 34 -13.02 3.95 7.92
C GLU A 34 -14.17 2.95 7.75
N ARG A 35 -15.36 3.47 7.45
CA ARG A 35 -16.52 2.65 7.13
C ARG A 35 -16.39 2.07 5.73
N LEU A 36 -16.48 0.75 5.61
CA LEU A 36 -16.55 0.12 4.30
C LEU A 36 -17.83 0.53 3.56
N PRO A 37 -17.82 0.55 2.22
CA PRO A 37 -19.02 0.78 1.43
C PRO A 37 -20.14 -0.21 1.79
N ALA A 38 -21.39 0.17 1.57
CA ALA A 38 -22.53 -0.69 1.86
C ALA A 38 -22.42 -2.06 1.14
N GLU A 39 -22.87 -3.14 1.79
CA GLU A 39 -22.78 -4.50 1.26
C GLU A 39 -23.25 -4.62 -0.20
N ARG A 40 -24.31 -3.89 -0.56
CA ARG A 40 -24.81 -3.86 -1.94
C ARG A 40 -23.77 -3.31 -2.90
N GLN A 41 -23.20 -2.17 -2.56
CA GLN A 41 -22.19 -1.50 -3.39
C GLN A 41 -20.92 -2.36 -3.53
N LEU A 42 -20.43 -2.97 -2.43
CA LEU A 42 -19.29 -3.87 -2.46
C LEU A 42 -19.56 -5.12 -3.30
N SER A 43 -20.72 -5.76 -3.12
CA SER A 43 -21.07 -6.95 -3.91
C SER A 43 -21.16 -6.65 -5.41
N ASP A 44 -21.76 -5.50 -5.76
CA ASP A 44 -21.86 -5.04 -7.15
C ASP A 44 -20.45 -4.74 -7.72
N SER A 45 -19.58 -4.08 -6.95
CA SER A 45 -18.20 -3.75 -7.36
C SER A 45 -17.30 -4.99 -7.55
N PHE A 46 -17.49 -6.02 -6.72
CA PHE A 46 -16.73 -7.28 -6.84
C PHE A 46 -17.37 -8.28 -7.81
N GLY A 47 -18.59 -8.03 -8.32
CA GLY A 47 -19.31 -8.96 -9.19
C GLY A 47 -19.66 -10.27 -8.48
N ILE A 48 -19.93 -10.25 -7.17
CA ILE A 48 -20.25 -11.43 -6.35
C ILE A 48 -21.61 -11.30 -5.68
N SER A 49 -22.16 -12.43 -5.22
CA SER A 49 -23.42 -12.43 -4.47
C SER A 49 -23.25 -11.77 -3.09
N ARG A 50 -24.32 -11.19 -2.53
CA ARG A 50 -24.31 -10.66 -1.17
C ARG A 50 -24.01 -11.73 -0.12
N VAL A 51 -24.40 -12.97 -0.36
CA VAL A 51 -24.10 -14.11 0.53
C VAL A 51 -22.61 -14.36 0.56
N THR A 52 -21.96 -14.39 -0.62
CA THR A 52 -20.51 -14.54 -0.76
C THR A 52 -19.75 -13.38 -0.09
N LEU A 53 -20.25 -12.14 -0.26
CA LEU A 53 -19.64 -10.98 0.40
C LEU A 53 -19.76 -11.05 1.93
N ARG A 54 -20.92 -11.45 2.48
CA ARG A 54 -21.08 -11.62 3.94
C ARG A 54 -20.13 -12.64 4.51
N GLU A 55 -19.87 -13.73 3.79
CA GLU A 55 -18.86 -14.70 4.20
C GLU A 55 -17.46 -14.09 4.20
N ALA A 56 -17.12 -13.27 3.19
CA ALA A 56 -15.86 -12.53 3.17
C ALA A 56 -15.72 -11.55 4.36
N LEU A 57 -16.80 -10.79 4.65
CA LEU A 57 -16.81 -9.85 5.77
C LEU A 57 -16.68 -10.59 7.12
N ARG A 58 -17.35 -11.76 7.27
CA ARG A 58 -17.19 -12.60 8.47
C ARG A 58 -15.75 -13.05 8.69
N VAL A 59 -15.07 -13.51 7.62
CA VAL A 59 -13.65 -13.91 7.69
C VAL A 59 -12.75 -12.72 8.03
N LEU A 60 -13.05 -11.52 7.51
CA LEU A 60 -12.31 -10.30 7.83
C LEU A 60 -12.51 -9.89 9.30
N GLU A 61 -13.71 -10.03 9.84
CA GLU A 61 -14.02 -9.75 11.24
C GLU A 61 -13.34 -10.77 12.17
N GLU A 62 -13.44 -12.07 11.89
CA GLU A 62 -12.75 -13.13 12.63
C GLU A 62 -11.23 -12.98 12.62
N SER A 63 -10.67 -12.48 11.52
CA SER A 63 -9.22 -12.16 11.40
C SER A 63 -8.86 -10.76 11.87
N GLU A 64 -9.81 -10.03 12.47
CA GLU A 64 -9.62 -8.74 13.15
C GLU A 64 -9.19 -7.59 12.22
N TYR A 65 -9.43 -7.71 10.92
CA TYR A 65 -9.19 -6.61 9.97
C TYR A 65 -10.31 -5.58 9.96
N ILE A 66 -11.51 -6.01 10.31
CA ILE A 66 -12.69 -5.15 10.44
C ILE A 66 -13.44 -5.48 11.74
N HIS A 67 -14.34 -4.58 12.13
CA HIS A 67 -15.34 -4.80 13.17
C HIS A 67 -16.71 -4.31 12.70
N VAL A 68 -17.77 -4.92 13.19
CA VAL A 68 -19.15 -4.56 12.80
C VAL A 68 -19.80 -3.75 13.92
N ARG A 69 -20.24 -2.53 13.61
CA ARG A 69 -21.06 -1.69 14.51
C ARG A 69 -22.54 -1.90 14.23
N ARG A 70 -23.34 -2.00 15.29
CA ARG A 70 -24.82 -2.15 15.19
C ARG A 70 -25.49 -0.79 15.12
N GLY A 71 -26.73 -0.75 14.58
CA GLY A 71 -27.58 0.44 14.54
C GLY A 71 -27.69 1.09 13.16
N ALA A 72 -28.45 2.19 13.06
CA ALA A 72 -28.75 2.88 11.78
C ALA A 72 -27.49 3.43 11.07
N GLN A 73 -26.49 3.82 11.82
CA GLN A 73 -25.17 4.25 11.32
C GLN A 73 -24.13 3.11 11.37
N GLY A 74 -24.57 1.88 11.62
CA GLY A 74 -23.72 0.70 11.71
C GLY A 74 -23.19 0.22 10.37
N GLY A 75 -22.54 -0.94 10.41
CA GLY A 75 -21.91 -1.59 9.26
C GLY A 75 -20.49 -2.03 9.55
N PRO A 76 -19.79 -2.58 8.57
CA PRO A 76 -18.40 -2.96 8.69
C PRO A 76 -17.47 -1.73 8.67
N PHE A 77 -16.55 -1.66 9.61
CA PHE A 77 -15.51 -0.63 9.74
C PHE A 77 -14.14 -1.31 9.76
N VAL A 78 -13.15 -0.70 9.16
CA VAL A 78 -11.74 -1.11 9.29
C VAL A 78 -11.34 -1.02 10.78
N SER A 79 -10.59 -1.99 11.27
CA SER A 79 -10.10 -1.97 12.65
C SER A 79 -9.19 -0.76 12.90
N ASP A 80 -9.04 -0.39 14.18
CA ASP A 80 -8.20 0.73 14.57
C ASP A 80 -6.71 0.53 14.24
N ALA A 81 -5.94 1.61 14.27
CA ALA A 81 -4.52 1.61 13.90
C ALA A 81 -3.65 0.73 14.79
N ASP A 82 -3.98 0.59 16.08
CA ASP A 82 -3.21 -0.23 17.03
C ASP A 82 -3.44 -1.71 16.76
N ARG A 83 -4.70 -2.08 16.49
CA ARG A 83 -5.05 -3.45 16.11
C ARG A 83 -4.37 -3.87 14.81
N LEU A 84 -4.46 -3.04 13.79
CA LEU A 84 -3.82 -3.29 12.50
C LEU A 84 -2.28 -3.32 12.63
N SER A 85 -1.69 -2.46 13.46
CA SER A 85 -0.26 -2.50 13.74
C SER A 85 0.17 -3.81 14.42
N THR A 86 -0.65 -4.33 15.33
CA THR A 86 -0.43 -5.63 15.97
C THR A 86 -0.48 -6.76 14.95
N LEU A 87 -1.46 -6.76 14.04
CA LEU A 87 -1.55 -7.75 12.95
C LEU A 87 -0.34 -7.69 12.02
N ALA A 88 0.10 -6.48 11.66
CA ALA A 88 1.29 -6.27 10.83
C ALA A 88 2.55 -6.85 11.48
N LEU A 89 2.77 -6.56 12.77
CA LEU A 89 3.92 -7.09 13.51
C LEU A 89 3.88 -8.62 13.61
N ARG A 90 2.72 -9.22 13.90
CA ARG A 90 2.57 -10.68 13.91
C ARG A 90 2.90 -11.31 12.56
N ARG A 91 2.50 -10.66 11.45
CA ARG A 91 2.82 -11.12 10.10
C ARG A 91 4.33 -11.06 9.84
N ILE A 92 4.96 -9.95 10.17
CA ILE A 92 6.41 -9.74 10.00
C ILE A 92 7.21 -10.73 10.84
N SER A 93 6.87 -10.94 12.12
CA SER A 93 7.53 -11.90 13.02
C SER A 93 7.47 -13.33 12.51
N ARG A 94 6.35 -13.71 11.86
CA ARG A 94 6.18 -15.07 11.32
C ARG A 94 7.00 -15.31 10.06
N ALA A 95 7.29 -14.27 9.26
CA ALA A 95 7.96 -14.39 7.99
C ALA A 95 8.87 -13.18 7.66
N PRO A 96 9.89 -12.88 8.48
CA PRO A 96 10.74 -11.70 8.29
C PRO A 96 11.47 -11.72 6.94
N ALA A 97 11.95 -12.88 6.50
CA ALA A 97 12.61 -13.03 5.21
C ALA A 97 11.66 -12.76 4.01
N ALA A 98 10.36 -13.03 4.14
CA ALA A 98 9.38 -12.69 3.11
C ALA A 98 9.21 -11.18 3.00
N THR A 99 9.11 -10.47 4.13
CA THR A 99 9.06 -9.01 4.18
C THR A 99 10.28 -8.39 3.50
N MET A 100 11.47 -8.92 3.77
CA MET A 100 12.71 -8.43 3.13
C MET A 100 12.69 -8.63 1.62
N ARG A 101 12.27 -9.81 1.11
CA ARG A 101 12.17 -10.05 -0.34
C ARG A 101 11.18 -9.12 -1.05
N VAL A 102 10.03 -8.84 -0.41
CA VAL A 102 9.07 -7.87 -0.95
C VAL A 102 9.69 -6.47 -1.02
N THR A 103 10.45 -6.08 0.00
CA THR A 103 11.15 -4.79 0.02
C THR A 103 12.22 -4.69 -1.05
N GLU A 104 13.00 -5.76 -1.28
CA GLU A 104 13.99 -5.83 -2.39
C GLU A 104 13.32 -5.64 -3.74
N TYR A 105 12.23 -6.38 -3.98
CA TYR A 105 11.45 -6.26 -5.22
C TYR A 105 10.89 -4.86 -5.41
N LEU A 106 10.29 -4.27 -4.35
CA LEU A 106 9.74 -2.92 -4.39
C LEU A 106 10.81 -1.88 -4.69
N THR A 107 12.00 -2.02 -4.10
CA THR A 107 13.15 -1.13 -4.34
C THR A 107 13.53 -1.11 -5.82
N ILE A 108 13.70 -2.28 -6.43
CA ILE A 108 14.10 -2.41 -7.84
C ILE A 108 13.02 -1.82 -8.76
N THR A 109 11.76 -2.17 -8.51
CA THR A 109 10.64 -1.74 -9.36
C THR A 109 10.38 -0.24 -9.26
N LEU A 110 10.46 0.35 -8.06
CA LEU A 110 10.31 1.80 -7.85
C LEU A 110 11.45 2.60 -8.48
N THR A 111 12.70 2.13 -8.36
CA THR A 111 13.84 2.81 -8.98
C THR A 111 13.70 2.84 -10.50
N ALA A 112 13.33 1.72 -11.12
CA ALA A 112 13.05 1.68 -12.56
C ALA A 112 11.85 2.56 -12.95
N ALA A 113 10.77 2.51 -12.17
CA ALA A 113 9.58 3.31 -12.41
C ALA A 113 9.86 4.82 -12.35
N ALA A 114 10.68 5.27 -11.39
CA ALA A 114 11.06 6.68 -11.24
C ALA A 114 11.82 7.22 -12.46
N GLY A 115 12.78 6.44 -12.98
CA GLY A 115 13.51 6.81 -14.20
C GLY A 115 12.57 6.96 -15.40
N PHE A 116 11.70 5.97 -15.62
CA PHE A 116 10.71 6.03 -16.71
C PHE A 116 9.64 7.12 -16.50
N ALA A 117 9.26 7.38 -15.24
CA ALA A 117 8.35 8.48 -14.93
C ALA A 117 8.93 9.83 -15.38
N ALA A 118 10.22 10.08 -15.15
CA ALA A 118 10.89 11.30 -15.62
C ALA A 118 10.82 11.46 -17.15
N GLU A 119 10.91 10.36 -17.90
CA GLU A 119 10.87 10.36 -19.36
C GLU A 119 9.45 10.46 -19.95
N ARG A 120 8.43 9.92 -19.25
CA ARG A 120 7.12 9.60 -19.84
C ARG A 120 5.93 10.27 -19.18
N ARG A 121 6.15 10.96 -18.04
CA ARG A 121 5.07 11.66 -17.33
C ARG A 121 4.36 12.68 -18.19
N ASN A 122 3.10 12.91 -17.90
CA ASN A 122 2.31 13.99 -18.47
C ASN A 122 1.84 14.97 -17.36
N PRO A 123 1.19 16.09 -17.72
CA PRO A 123 0.71 17.06 -16.72
C PRO A 123 -0.23 16.48 -15.67
N ALA A 124 -1.07 15.49 -16.02
CA ALA A 124 -1.97 14.85 -15.05
C ALA A 124 -1.21 13.98 -14.02
N ASP A 125 -0.11 13.36 -14.44
CA ASP A 125 0.75 12.61 -13.53
C ASP A 125 1.44 13.54 -12.53
N LEU A 126 1.98 14.67 -12.99
CA LEU A 126 2.59 15.68 -12.14
C LEU A 126 1.59 16.25 -11.13
N LYS A 127 0.33 16.46 -11.56
CA LYS A 127 -0.75 16.90 -10.66
C LYS A 127 -0.96 15.87 -9.54
N ARG A 128 -1.10 14.59 -9.86
CA ARG A 128 -1.28 13.51 -8.85
C ARG A 128 -0.10 13.42 -7.89
N LEU A 129 1.13 13.54 -8.37
CA LEU A 129 2.33 13.54 -7.54
C LEU A 129 2.35 14.72 -6.55
N ARG A 130 2.01 15.94 -7.02
CA ARG A 130 1.90 17.13 -6.16
C ARG A 130 0.78 17.00 -5.12
N GLU A 131 -0.37 16.46 -5.51
CA GLU A 131 -1.50 16.20 -4.60
C GLU A 131 -1.08 15.22 -3.49
N ALA A 132 -0.44 14.09 -3.84
CA ALA A 132 0.05 13.14 -2.86
C ALA A 132 1.10 13.75 -1.92
N LEU A 133 2.01 14.58 -2.42
CA LEU A 133 2.99 15.31 -1.62
C LEU A 133 2.32 16.31 -0.67
N SER A 134 1.28 17.01 -1.13
CA SER A 134 0.49 17.92 -0.31
C SER A 134 -0.23 17.18 0.83
N LEU A 135 -0.86 16.04 0.54
CA LEU A 135 -1.47 15.17 1.55
C LEU A 135 -0.44 14.70 2.58
N MET A 136 0.76 14.35 2.12
CA MET A 136 1.85 13.91 2.97
C MET A 136 2.32 15.02 3.92
N SER A 137 2.37 16.26 3.43
CA SER A 137 2.73 17.44 4.24
C SER A 137 1.66 17.81 5.24
N ALA A 138 0.39 17.58 4.92
CA ALA A 138 -0.76 17.88 5.77
C ALA A 138 -1.08 16.75 6.77
N ALA A 139 -0.50 15.58 6.61
CA ALA A 139 -0.79 14.42 7.46
C ALA A 139 -0.35 14.67 8.90
N ASN A 140 -1.30 14.55 9.82
CA ASN A 140 -1.12 14.80 11.26
C ASN A 140 -1.07 13.50 12.07
N ASP A 141 -1.27 12.35 11.44
CA ASP A 141 -1.19 11.02 12.05
C ASP A 141 -0.51 9.99 11.14
N GLY A 142 -0.23 8.81 11.68
CA GLY A 142 0.43 7.71 10.97
C GLY A 142 -0.41 7.13 9.82
N PRO A 143 -1.72 6.89 9.99
CA PRO A 143 -2.60 6.44 8.93
C PRO A 143 -2.62 7.34 7.70
N LEU A 144 -2.86 8.64 7.87
CA LEU A 144 -2.87 9.60 6.76
C LEU A 144 -1.50 9.72 6.09
N ARG A 145 -0.42 9.68 6.88
CA ARG A 145 0.93 9.69 6.36
C ARG A 145 1.21 8.46 5.48
N LYS A 146 0.86 7.27 5.96
CA LYS A 146 1.01 6.02 5.19
C LYS A 146 0.23 6.08 3.89
N GLN A 147 -1.03 6.53 3.93
CA GLN A 147 -1.87 6.69 2.74
C GLN A 147 -1.20 7.61 1.71
N ALA A 148 -0.74 8.78 2.14
CA ALA A 148 -0.09 9.74 1.25
C ALA A 148 1.20 9.20 0.63
N GLU A 149 2.04 8.47 1.41
CA GLU A 149 3.23 7.79 0.90
C GLU A 149 2.86 6.74 -0.14
N THR A 150 1.86 5.92 0.11
CA THR A 150 1.36 4.91 -0.85
C THR A 150 0.87 5.57 -2.14
N LEU A 151 0.04 6.62 -2.03
CA LEU A 151 -0.49 7.34 -3.20
C LEU A 151 0.64 7.96 -4.04
N PHE A 152 1.67 8.49 -3.38
CA PHE A 152 2.83 9.05 -4.09
C PHE A 152 3.59 7.97 -4.87
N LEU A 153 3.88 6.82 -4.26
CA LEU A 153 4.59 5.71 -4.90
C LEU A 153 3.79 5.09 -6.06
N LEU A 154 2.47 4.97 -5.89
CA LEU A 154 1.57 4.55 -6.98
C LEU A 154 1.56 5.57 -8.13
N ALA A 155 1.52 6.87 -7.82
CA ALA A 155 1.57 7.92 -8.86
C ALA A 155 2.91 7.91 -9.63
N VAL A 156 4.05 7.64 -8.96
CA VAL A 156 5.35 7.45 -9.63
C VAL A 156 5.29 6.25 -10.57
N SER A 157 4.77 5.11 -10.10
CA SER A 157 4.71 3.90 -10.92
C SER A 157 3.78 4.04 -12.13
N ASP A 158 2.64 4.71 -11.98
CA ASP A 158 1.71 5.03 -13.07
C ASP A 158 2.35 5.97 -14.11
N ALA A 159 3.10 6.99 -13.64
CA ALA A 159 3.79 7.94 -14.50
C ALA A 159 4.89 7.28 -15.36
N SER A 160 5.38 6.09 -14.97
CA SER A 160 6.33 5.29 -15.77
C SER A 160 5.75 4.82 -17.09
N ARG A 161 4.40 4.85 -17.26
CA ARG A 161 3.69 4.32 -18.43
C ARG A 161 4.01 2.85 -18.72
N ASN A 162 4.42 2.12 -17.72
CA ASN A 162 4.65 0.67 -17.80
C ASN A 162 3.67 -0.07 -16.87
N PRO A 163 2.59 -0.67 -17.41
CA PRO A 163 1.57 -1.35 -16.61
C PRO A 163 2.10 -2.51 -15.76
N LEU A 164 3.20 -3.14 -16.17
CA LEU A 164 3.82 -4.23 -15.42
C LEU A 164 4.53 -3.70 -14.17
N LEU A 165 5.24 -2.56 -14.29
CA LEU A 165 5.85 -1.90 -13.14
C LEU A 165 4.77 -1.37 -12.19
N ALA A 166 3.72 -0.70 -12.71
CA ALA A 166 2.63 -0.19 -11.89
C ALA A 166 1.96 -1.29 -11.08
N ARG A 167 1.59 -2.40 -11.72
CA ARG A 167 1.01 -3.57 -11.03
C ARG A 167 1.98 -4.18 -10.02
N GLY A 168 3.25 -4.33 -10.39
CA GLY A 168 4.26 -4.89 -9.48
C GLY A 168 4.47 -4.04 -8.23
N VAL A 169 4.46 -2.72 -8.35
CA VAL A 169 4.51 -1.78 -7.21
C VAL A 169 3.25 -1.88 -6.35
N GLU A 170 2.07 -1.89 -6.96
CA GLU A 170 0.79 -2.06 -6.26
C GLU A 170 0.76 -3.38 -5.47
N ASP A 171 1.14 -4.49 -6.10
CA ASP A 171 1.19 -5.81 -5.47
C ASP A 171 2.16 -5.83 -4.29
N ALA A 172 3.35 -5.25 -4.45
CA ALA A 172 4.36 -5.21 -3.40
C ALA A 172 3.96 -4.31 -2.22
N LEU A 173 3.34 -3.15 -2.47
CA LEU A 173 2.81 -2.28 -1.42
C LEU A 173 1.70 -2.95 -0.63
N ALA A 174 0.83 -3.72 -1.30
CA ALA A 174 -0.23 -4.49 -0.65
C ALA A 174 0.32 -5.68 0.17
N GLU A 175 1.44 -6.28 -0.25
CA GLU A 175 2.13 -7.32 0.53
C GLU A 175 2.91 -6.74 1.71
N LEU A 176 3.41 -5.52 1.60
CA LEU A 176 4.22 -4.85 2.61
C LEU A 176 3.33 -4.22 3.70
N PHE A 177 2.71 -5.07 4.52
CA PHE A 177 1.86 -4.63 5.62
C PHE A 177 2.73 -4.14 6.79
N LEU A 178 2.91 -2.81 6.91
CA LEU A 178 3.72 -2.16 7.94
C LEU A 178 2.84 -1.52 9.03
N PRO A 179 3.30 -1.53 10.30
CA PRO A 179 2.59 -0.90 11.42
C PRO A 179 2.43 0.62 11.23
N TYR A 180 1.26 1.17 11.52
CA TYR A 180 0.97 2.59 11.36
C TYR A 180 1.84 3.52 12.21
N ARG A 181 2.27 3.07 13.40
CA ARG A 181 3.17 3.84 14.29
C ARG A 181 4.50 4.22 13.62
N ASN A 182 4.96 3.44 12.62
CA ASN A 182 6.19 3.71 11.89
C ASN A 182 6.03 4.82 10.83
N PHE A 183 4.80 5.31 10.65
CA PHE A 183 4.44 6.43 9.79
C PHE A 183 4.03 7.68 10.61
N ALA A 184 4.39 7.73 11.89
CA ALA A 184 4.12 8.91 12.72
C ALA A 184 4.60 10.19 12.00
N PRO A 185 3.85 11.30 12.12
CA PRO A 185 4.24 12.57 11.53
C PRO A 185 5.66 12.92 11.95
N SER A 186 6.49 13.22 10.98
CA SER A 186 7.88 13.59 11.17
C SER A 186 8.06 15.05 10.75
N PRO A 187 9.08 15.77 11.24
CA PRO A 187 9.39 17.13 10.80
C PRO A 187 9.45 17.26 9.27
N LEU A 188 9.38 18.50 8.76
CA LEU A 188 9.44 18.81 7.31
C LEU A 188 10.54 18.08 6.55
N SER A 189 11.65 17.75 7.21
CA SER A 189 12.75 16.93 6.69
C SER A 189 12.33 15.54 6.16
N ALA A 190 11.20 15.01 6.60
CA ALA A 190 10.71 13.71 6.13
C ALA A 190 9.93 13.78 4.81
N VAL A 191 9.60 14.97 4.32
CA VAL A 191 8.95 15.20 3.01
C VAL A 191 9.99 15.53 1.94
N GLU A 192 11.16 15.99 2.34
CA GLU A 192 12.25 16.42 1.46
C GLU A 192 12.67 15.36 0.41
N PRO A 193 12.86 14.06 0.75
CA PRO A 193 13.22 13.06 -0.26
C PRO A 193 12.16 12.90 -1.36
N TYR A 194 10.87 13.02 -1.00
CA TYR A 194 9.76 12.95 -1.96
C TYR A 194 9.71 14.19 -2.85
N SER A 195 9.98 15.37 -2.28
CA SER A 195 10.08 16.63 -3.03
C SER A 195 11.24 16.60 -4.02
N ALA A 196 12.39 16.07 -3.62
CA ALA A 196 13.56 15.91 -4.48
C ALA A 196 13.27 14.97 -5.66
N LEU A 197 12.57 13.86 -5.41
CA LEU A 197 12.13 12.94 -6.46
C LEU A 197 11.15 13.60 -7.42
N LEU A 198 10.13 14.32 -6.90
CA LEU A 198 9.18 15.06 -7.73
C LEU A 198 9.91 16.08 -8.63
N ALA A 199 10.83 16.86 -8.07
CA ALA A 199 11.60 17.83 -8.85
C ALA A 199 12.46 17.17 -9.96
N ALA A 200 13.00 15.98 -9.71
CA ALA A 200 13.75 15.23 -10.71
C ALA A 200 12.84 14.70 -11.84
N ILE A 201 11.63 14.24 -11.50
CA ILE A 201 10.60 13.81 -12.48
C ILE A 201 10.10 15.01 -13.29
N GLU A 202 9.81 16.15 -12.66
CA GLU A 202 9.41 17.39 -13.34
C GLU A 202 10.48 17.87 -14.32
N GLY A 203 11.74 17.79 -13.90
CA GLY A 203 12.91 18.18 -14.70
C GLY A 203 13.32 17.20 -15.80
N GLU A 204 12.52 16.16 -16.08
CA GLU A 204 12.78 15.15 -17.14
C GLU A 204 14.14 14.45 -17.03
N ASN A 205 14.66 14.34 -15.83
CA ASN A 205 16.02 13.82 -15.63
C ASN A 205 15.98 12.39 -15.04
N HIS A 206 16.12 11.39 -15.91
CA HIS A 206 16.13 9.98 -15.56
C HIS A 206 17.15 9.66 -14.46
N ALA A 207 18.41 10.07 -14.62
CA ALA A 207 19.47 9.75 -13.68
C ALA A 207 19.23 10.39 -12.30
N ARG A 208 18.73 11.63 -12.25
CA ARG A 208 18.36 12.28 -10.98
C ARG A 208 17.15 11.61 -10.33
N ALA A 209 16.17 11.18 -11.11
CA ALA A 209 14.98 10.52 -10.59
C ALA A 209 15.33 9.14 -10.00
N THR A 210 16.18 8.35 -10.66
CA THR A 210 16.66 7.07 -10.12
C THR A 210 17.47 7.27 -8.85
N THR A 211 18.40 8.21 -8.81
CA THR A 211 19.20 8.52 -7.61
C THR A 211 18.32 9.00 -6.45
N ALA A 212 17.33 9.87 -6.71
CA ALA A 212 16.41 10.34 -5.68
C ALA A 212 15.54 9.19 -5.14
N MET A 213 15.07 8.28 -6.00
CA MET A 213 14.32 7.11 -5.57
C MET A 213 15.20 6.12 -4.78
N GLU A 214 16.46 5.94 -5.13
CA GLU A 214 17.41 5.12 -4.36
C GLU A 214 17.61 5.67 -2.94
N ALA A 215 17.76 6.97 -2.79
CA ALA A 215 17.85 7.63 -1.49
C ALA A 215 16.57 7.44 -0.66
N LEU A 216 15.39 7.57 -1.30
CA LEU A 216 14.09 7.32 -0.66
C LEU A 216 13.96 5.85 -0.23
N ASN A 217 14.37 4.91 -1.08
CA ASN A 217 14.39 3.48 -0.78
C ASN A 217 15.29 3.14 0.41
N GLN A 218 16.45 3.79 0.58
CA GLN A 218 17.31 3.60 1.74
C GLN A 218 16.59 3.96 3.06
N THR A 219 15.78 5.01 3.05
CA THR A 219 14.95 5.39 4.19
C THR A 219 13.89 4.31 4.50
N LEU A 220 13.24 3.78 3.47
CA LEU A 220 12.27 2.68 3.59
C LEU A 220 12.94 1.42 4.16
N TRP A 221 14.10 1.04 3.65
CA TRP A 221 14.90 -0.09 4.15
C TRP A 221 15.29 0.07 5.61
N GLY A 222 15.64 1.29 6.04
CA GLY A 222 15.94 1.61 7.44
C GLY A 222 14.77 1.28 8.34
N LYS A 223 13.59 1.80 8.02
CA LYS A 223 12.33 1.52 8.75
C LYS A 223 12.03 0.02 8.84
N ILE A 224 12.10 -0.70 7.72
CA ILE A 224 11.75 -2.12 7.67
C ILE A 224 12.73 -2.98 8.48
N ARG A 225 14.03 -2.69 8.41
CA ARG A 225 15.04 -3.38 9.23
C ARG A 225 14.82 -3.17 10.73
N GLU A 226 14.42 -1.96 11.12
CA GLU A 226 14.07 -1.65 12.51
C GLU A 226 12.84 -2.46 12.96
N ILE A 227 11.77 -2.45 12.17
CA ILE A 227 10.54 -3.21 12.45
C ILE A 227 10.85 -4.71 12.55
N THR A 228 11.64 -5.24 11.60
CA THR A 228 11.97 -6.67 11.55
C THR A 228 12.81 -7.11 12.77
N ARG A 229 13.72 -6.24 13.24
CA ARG A 229 14.49 -6.49 14.47
C ARG A 229 13.62 -6.42 15.74
N SER A 230 12.68 -5.48 15.79
CA SER A 230 11.79 -5.33 16.95
C SER A 230 10.71 -6.41 17.04
N ALA A 231 10.49 -7.15 15.94
CA ALA A 231 9.49 -8.21 15.85
C ALA A 231 10.08 -9.61 16.02
N ALA A 232 11.42 -9.74 16.04
CA ALA A 232 12.14 -11.00 16.28
C ALA A 232 12.38 -11.22 17.77
#